data_876c7db3d76c4b9c7049de7278b0af2f
#
_entry.id   876c7db3d76c4b9c7049de7278b0af2f
#
_cell.length_a   1.000
_cell.length_b   1.000
_cell.length_c   1.000
_cell.angle_alpha   90.00
_cell.angle_beta   90.00
_cell.angle_gamma   90.00
#
_symmetry.space_group_name_H-M   'P 1'
#
loop_
_entity.id
_entity.type
_entity.pdbx_description
1 polymer ?
#
loop_
_entity_poly.entity_id
_entity_poly.type
_entity_poly.pdbx_seq_one_letter_code
_entity_poly.pdbx_strand_id
1 'polypeptide(L)'
;MNDRSKKEAEILRNRRKELGLTQMETAMKAGIVLQQYQRFEYGHQKLSSAKMIIALRICTALELDPYRFVNDSRDMSDTDK
;
A
#
# COMPACT_ATOMS: atom_id res chain seq x y z
N MET A 1 -11.26 10.53 -5.35
CA MET A 1 -10.02 9.85 -4.97
C MET A 1 -8.85 10.72 -5.41
N ASN A 2 -7.88 10.93 -4.53
CA ASN A 2 -6.78 11.80 -4.90
C ASN A 2 -5.66 11.01 -5.57
N ASP A 3 -4.71 11.73 -6.17
CA ASP A 3 -3.65 11.12 -6.95
C ASP A 3 -2.75 10.24 -6.10
N ARG A 4 -2.53 10.60 -4.86
CA ARG A 4 -1.68 9.81 -3.97
C ARG A 4 -2.31 8.45 -3.67
N SER A 5 -3.62 8.42 -3.44
CA SER A 5 -4.32 7.15 -3.21
C SER A 5 -4.21 6.24 -4.41
N LYS A 6 -4.33 6.79 -5.61
CA LYS A 6 -4.20 6.00 -6.83
C LYS A 6 -2.79 5.45 -6.99
N LYS A 7 -1.77 6.28 -6.75
CA LYS A 7 -0.39 5.84 -6.89
C LYS A 7 -0.05 4.76 -5.87
N GLU A 8 -0.49 4.93 -4.64
CA GLU A 8 -0.26 3.92 -3.61
C GLU A 8 -0.92 2.60 -4.00
N ALA A 9 -2.17 2.67 -4.47
CA ALA A 9 -2.90 1.47 -4.87
C ALA A 9 -2.18 0.74 -6.00
N GLU A 10 -1.68 1.49 -6.98
CA GLU A 10 -0.93 0.91 -8.08
C GLU A 10 0.34 0.20 -7.62
N ILE A 11 1.09 0.85 -6.73
CA ILE A 11 2.33 0.25 -6.22
C ILE A 11 2.03 -1.06 -5.50
N LEU A 12 0.99 -1.06 -4.65
CA LEU A 12 0.63 -2.26 -3.92
C LEU A 12 0.22 -3.38 -4.87
N ARG A 13 -0.64 -3.07 -5.83
CA ARG A 13 -1.14 -4.07 -6.77
C ARG A 13 -0.02 -4.63 -7.64
N ASN A 14 0.84 -3.76 -8.16
CA ASN A 14 1.92 -4.20 -9.02
C ASN A 14 2.92 -5.07 -8.26
N ARG A 15 3.26 -4.68 -7.04
CA ARG A 15 4.19 -5.47 -6.24
C ARG A 15 3.61 -6.82 -5.89
N ARG A 16 2.32 -6.83 -5.52
CA ARG A 16 1.64 -8.08 -5.22
C ARG A 16 1.71 -9.06 -6.40
N LYS A 17 1.46 -8.53 -7.60
CA LYS A 17 1.50 -9.36 -8.80
C LYS A 17 2.91 -9.83 -9.11
N GLU A 18 3.91 -8.98 -8.89
CA GLU A 18 5.31 -9.39 -9.07
C GLU A 18 5.67 -10.56 -8.18
N LEU A 19 5.13 -10.58 -6.96
CA LEU A 19 5.40 -11.65 -6.02
C LEU A 19 4.50 -12.87 -6.23
N GLY A 20 3.56 -12.78 -7.16
CA GLY A 20 2.67 -13.90 -7.46
C GLY A 20 1.63 -14.17 -6.37
N LEU A 21 1.28 -13.14 -5.60
CA LEU A 21 0.35 -13.30 -4.48
C LEU A 21 -1.06 -12.87 -4.85
N THR A 22 -2.05 -13.58 -4.29
CA THR A 22 -3.43 -13.10 -4.34
C THR A 22 -3.65 -12.05 -3.28
N GLN A 23 -4.76 -11.33 -3.37
CA GLN A 23 -5.12 -10.36 -2.33
C GLN A 23 -5.30 -11.04 -0.98
N MET A 24 -5.92 -12.21 -0.98
CA MET A 24 -6.13 -12.97 0.25
C MET A 24 -4.80 -13.38 0.88
N GLU A 25 -3.88 -13.88 0.05
CA GLU A 25 -2.57 -14.29 0.56
C GLU A 25 -1.82 -13.11 1.15
N THR A 26 -1.92 -11.95 0.50
CA THR A 26 -1.26 -10.75 1.01
C THR A 26 -1.85 -10.33 2.35
N ALA A 27 -3.18 -10.32 2.44
CA ALA A 27 -3.84 -9.96 3.70
C ALA A 27 -3.44 -10.92 4.82
N MET A 28 -3.38 -12.22 4.52
CA MET A 28 -2.98 -13.21 5.51
C MET A 28 -1.54 -12.99 5.96
N LYS A 29 -0.64 -12.72 5.02
CA LYS A 29 0.76 -12.46 5.38
C LYS A 29 0.89 -11.22 6.24
N ALA A 30 0.06 -10.22 5.99
CA ALA A 30 0.09 -8.98 6.75
C ALA A 30 -0.66 -9.09 8.08
N GLY A 31 -1.42 -10.18 8.28
CA GLY A 31 -2.17 -10.35 9.51
C GLY A 31 -3.37 -9.43 9.62
N ILE A 32 -3.99 -9.09 8.49
CA ILE A 32 -5.18 -8.23 8.47
C ILE A 32 -6.27 -8.93 7.67
N VAL A 33 -7.50 -8.42 7.79
CA VAL A 33 -8.60 -9.01 7.04
C VAL A 33 -8.56 -8.55 5.59
N LEU A 34 -9.11 -9.37 4.70
CA LEU A 34 -9.07 -9.11 3.27
C LEU A 34 -9.68 -7.75 2.92
N GLN A 35 -10.83 -7.43 3.50
CA GLN A 35 -11.51 -6.17 3.18
C GLN A 35 -10.64 -4.95 3.53
N GLN A 36 -9.88 -5.04 4.61
CA GLN A 36 -9.00 -3.95 4.99
C GLN A 36 -7.88 -3.78 3.95
N TYR A 37 -7.29 -4.90 3.52
CA TYR A 37 -6.25 -4.82 2.49
C TYR A 37 -6.81 -4.25 1.19
N GLN A 38 -8.01 -4.68 0.81
CA GLN A 38 -8.62 -4.22 -0.44
C GLN A 38 -8.86 -2.72 -0.46
N ARG A 39 -9.18 -2.11 0.68
CA ARG A 39 -9.36 -0.67 0.74
C ARG A 39 -8.10 0.07 0.28
N PHE A 40 -6.95 -0.44 0.64
CA PHE A 40 -5.69 0.17 0.23
C PHE A 40 -5.42 -0.08 -1.25
N GLU A 41 -5.64 -1.30 -1.70
CA GLU A 41 -5.32 -1.66 -3.09
C GLU A 41 -6.27 -1.02 -4.09
N TYR A 42 -7.48 -0.69 -3.67
CA TYR A 42 -8.45 -0.02 -4.54
C TYR A 42 -8.41 1.51 -4.42
N GLY A 43 -7.53 2.03 -3.58
CA GLY A 43 -7.37 3.47 -3.45
C GLY A 43 -8.42 4.15 -2.60
N HIS A 44 -9.19 3.37 -1.82
CA HIS A 44 -10.21 3.94 -0.94
C HIS A 44 -9.60 4.49 0.34
N GLN A 45 -8.40 4.08 0.67
CA GLN A 45 -7.71 4.53 1.87
C GLN A 45 -6.22 4.60 1.57
N LYS A 46 -5.56 5.66 2.02
CA LYS A 46 -4.12 5.78 1.82
C LYS A 46 -3.37 4.97 2.86
N LEU A 47 -2.45 4.14 2.41
CA LEU A 47 -1.61 3.38 3.34
C LEU A 47 -0.73 4.33 4.14
N SER A 48 -0.27 5.41 3.52
CA SER A 48 0.59 6.39 4.18
C SER A 48 -0.14 7.13 5.32
N SER A 49 -1.47 7.07 5.35
CA SER A 49 -2.26 7.66 6.42
C SER A 49 -2.81 6.64 7.40
N ALA A 50 -2.48 5.36 7.20
CA ALA A 50 -2.96 4.31 8.08
C ALA A 50 -2.13 4.27 9.35
N LYS A 51 -2.61 3.51 10.33
CA LYS A 51 -1.80 3.26 11.52
C LYS A 51 -0.47 2.67 11.10
N MET A 52 0.59 3.11 11.76
CA MET A 52 1.94 2.65 11.41
C MET A 52 2.05 1.14 11.42
N ILE A 53 1.44 0.47 12.41
CA ILE A 53 1.54 -0.98 12.49
C ILE A 53 0.93 -1.67 11.26
N ILE A 54 -0.18 -1.14 10.76
CA ILE A 54 -0.83 -1.69 9.58
C ILE A 54 0.03 -1.45 8.34
N ALA A 55 0.55 -0.24 8.20
CA ALA A 55 1.39 0.09 7.06
C ALA A 55 2.65 -0.77 7.02
N LEU A 56 3.28 -0.95 8.17
CA LEU A 56 4.49 -1.78 8.24
C LEU A 56 4.21 -3.24 7.94
N ARG A 57 3.09 -3.76 8.40
CA ARG A 57 2.71 -5.14 8.13
C ARG A 57 2.48 -5.39 6.64
N ILE A 58 1.80 -4.46 5.99
CA ILE A 58 1.55 -4.60 4.56
C ILE A 58 2.85 -4.47 3.78
N CYS A 59 3.68 -3.49 4.11
CA CYS A 59 4.96 -3.34 3.44
C CYS A 59 5.84 -4.56 3.62
N THR A 60 5.85 -5.14 4.82
CA THR A 60 6.62 -6.35 5.06
C THR A 60 6.10 -7.53 4.24
N ALA A 61 4.77 -7.69 4.19
CA ALA A 61 4.16 -8.76 3.42
C ALA A 61 4.49 -8.68 1.94
N LEU A 62 4.60 -7.47 1.41
CA LEU A 62 4.90 -7.23 0.00
C LEU A 62 6.38 -6.97 -0.26
N GLU A 63 7.21 -7.08 0.77
CA GLU A 63 8.65 -6.84 0.65
C GLU A 63 8.94 -5.45 0.08
N LEU A 64 8.20 -4.47 0.58
CA LEU A 64 8.37 -3.08 0.21
C LEU A 64 9.07 -2.35 1.36
N ASP A 65 10.01 -1.48 1.03
CA ASP A 65 10.59 -0.58 2.01
C ASP A 65 9.56 0.53 2.26
N PRO A 66 9.06 0.69 3.48
CA PRO A 66 8.01 1.69 3.74
C PRO A 66 8.46 3.11 3.39
N TYR A 67 9.73 3.42 3.60
CA TYR A 67 10.25 4.73 3.31
C TYR A 67 10.22 5.00 1.80
N ARG A 68 10.66 4.03 1.01
CA ARG A 68 10.61 4.15 -0.44
C ARG A 68 9.19 4.19 -0.95
N PHE A 69 8.30 3.41 -0.35
CA PHE A 69 6.90 3.41 -0.73
C PHE A 69 6.30 4.82 -0.61
N VAL A 70 6.56 5.48 0.51
CA VAL A 70 6.05 6.83 0.73
C VAL A 70 6.63 7.80 -0.29
N ASN A 71 7.92 7.69 -0.58
CA ASN A 71 8.55 8.58 -1.55
C ASN A 71 8.08 8.31 -2.98
N ASP A 72 7.96 7.04 -3.36
CA ASP A 72 7.58 6.68 -4.72
C ASP A 72 6.12 7.02 -5.03
N SER A 73 5.28 7.06 -4.02
CA SER A 73 3.86 7.39 -4.21
C SER A 73 3.57 8.88 -4.06
N ARG A 74 4.61 9.68 -3.79
CA ARG A 74 4.42 11.10 -3.57
C ARG A 74 3.99 11.82 -4.85
N ASP A 75 3.01 12.69 -4.69
CA ASP A 75 2.50 13.49 -5.76
C ASP A 75 3.37 14.73 -5.91
N MET A 76 3.33 15.37 -7.06
CA MET A 76 4.06 16.62 -7.27
C MET A 76 3.65 17.68 -6.27
N SER A 77 2.40 17.68 -5.87
CA SER A 77 1.90 18.66 -4.92
C SER A 77 2.47 18.44 -3.51
N ASP A 78 3.10 17.31 -3.26
CA ASP A 78 3.66 16.99 -1.95
C ASP A 78 5.11 17.45 -1.82
N THR A 79 5.65 18.09 -2.84
CA THR A 79 7.09 18.39 -2.82
C THR A 79 7.43 19.68 -2.16
N ASP A 80 6.56 20.45 -1.68
CA ASP A 80 6.82 21.64 -1.17
C ASP A 80 7.18 21.75 0.11
N LYS A 81 7.76 22.00 0.31
CA LYS A 81 8.17 22.20 1.41
C LYS A 81 8.62 21.94 2.07
#